data_54f5e4b89b3c9c4d1152133478cc65c0
#
_entry.id   54f5e4b89b3c9c4d1152133478cc65c0
#
_cell.length_a   1.000
_cell.length_b   1.000
_cell.length_c   1.000
_cell.angle_alpha   90.00
_cell.angle_beta   90.00
_cell.angle_gamma   90.00
#
_symmetry.space_group_name_H-M   'P 1'
#
loop_
_entity.id
_entity.type
_entity.pdbx_description
1 polymer ?
#
loop_
_entity_poly.entity_id
_entity_poly.type
_entity_poly.pdbx_seq_one_letter_code
_entity_poly.pdbx_strand_id
1 'polypeptide(L)'
;MKLDRVMIAAPKSGSGKTTITCALLQSLKEQGIPVVSYKCGPDYIDPMFHKEVLGVPSKNLDTFFTGEEESRVLLKADRTEGELAVLEGVMGLYDGLGGIREEGSSYHLAKVTGTPIVLVVDAKGMGKSVLALIAGFLQYDTEKLIRGVILNRMSGAYFQTIRPLIEKELPIAVVGYVPDQKHLELKSRHLGLVLPKEQEEVAQQIRDFAAELQKTVSIEKIREIAAEAAELPEMSKGDSDLRYHLEGFTEEKHVYMKSVTDSIIESSDGGRTEARELTDNDNDNDTDTDAPIIAVARDEAFCFYYEDNLRLLEEHGA
;
A
#
# COMPACT_ATOMS: atom_id res chain seq x y z
N MET A 1 13.74 -7.26 15.09
CA MET A 1 13.51 -5.79 15.10
C MET A 1 12.02 -5.54 15.22
N LYS A 2 11.61 -4.75 16.23
CA LYS A 2 10.22 -4.33 16.36
C LYS A 2 9.98 -3.14 15.41
N LEU A 3 8.98 -3.26 14.56
CA LEU A 3 8.57 -2.24 13.60
C LEU A 3 7.09 -1.97 13.81
N ASP A 4 6.77 -0.76 14.27
CA ASP A 4 5.39 -0.34 14.44
C ASP A 4 4.74 -0.21 13.06
N ARG A 5 3.63 -0.94 12.86
CA ARG A 5 2.94 -0.96 11.59
C ARG A 5 1.46 -1.27 11.74
N VAL A 6 0.66 -0.74 10.82
CA VAL A 6 -0.79 -0.94 10.79
C VAL A 6 -1.27 -1.04 9.35
N MET A 7 -2.25 -1.90 9.11
CA MET A 7 -2.92 -1.98 7.81
C MET A 7 -4.29 -1.31 7.87
N ILE A 8 -4.56 -0.44 6.89
CA ILE A 8 -5.89 0.14 6.65
C ILE A 8 -6.57 -0.70 5.58
N ALA A 9 -7.56 -1.48 5.96
CA ALA A 9 -8.29 -2.38 5.06
C ALA A 9 -9.80 -2.16 5.15
N ALA A 10 -10.58 -2.81 4.30
CA ALA A 10 -12.03 -2.63 4.28
C ALA A 10 -12.76 -3.89 3.81
N PRO A 11 -14.06 -4.02 4.11
CA PRO A 11 -14.88 -5.14 3.63
C PRO A 11 -14.98 -5.25 2.11
N LYS A 12 -14.86 -4.14 1.38
CA LYS A 12 -14.99 -4.08 -0.09
C LYS A 12 -14.30 -2.86 -0.67
N SER A 13 -14.13 -2.84 -1.99
CA SER A 13 -13.73 -1.65 -2.74
C SER A 13 -14.73 -0.50 -2.55
N GLY A 14 -14.25 0.75 -2.64
CA GLY A 14 -15.10 1.94 -2.49
C GLY A 14 -15.53 2.24 -1.05
N SER A 15 -14.99 1.57 -0.04
CA SER A 15 -15.27 1.86 1.38
C SER A 15 -14.53 3.09 1.91
N GLY A 16 -13.66 3.73 1.13
CA GLY A 16 -12.92 4.93 1.50
C GLY A 16 -11.51 4.68 2.07
N LYS A 17 -10.94 3.48 1.86
CA LYS A 17 -9.56 3.15 2.31
C LYS A 17 -8.56 4.22 1.90
N THR A 18 -8.39 4.44 0.60
CA THR A 18 -7.39 5.37 0.04
C THR A 18 -7.53 6.77 0.62
N THR A 19 -8.75 7.31 0.65
CA THR A 19 -8.99 8.64 1.20
C THR A 19 -8.61 8.74 2.68
N ILE A 20 -8.98 7.73 3.48
CA ILE A 20 -8.65 7.68 4.91
C ILE A 20 -7.15 7.46 5.12
N THR A 21 -6.51 6.61 4.31
CA THR A 21 -5.06 6.38 4.36
C THR A 21 -4.29 7.67 4.05
N CYS A 22 -4.65 8.39 2.98
CA CYS A 22 -4.02 9.66 2.64
C CYS A 22 -4.15 10.70 3.77
N ALA A 23 -5.35 10.83 4.35
CA ALA A 23 -5.57 11.73 5.48
C ALA A 23 -4.80 11.31 6.75
N LEU A 24 -4.69 10.01 7.00
CA LEU A 24 -3.88 9.47 8.11
C LEU A 24 -2.39 9.76 7.91
N LEU A 25 -1.85 9.49 6.72
CA LEU A 25 -0.46 9.78 6.37
C LEU A 25 -0.15 11.28 6.54
N GLN A 26 -1.03 12.14 6.04
CA GLN A 26 -0.91 13.58 6.19
C GLN A 26 -0.95 14.00 7.67
N SER A 27 -1.87 13.42 8.45
CA SER A 27 -1.98 13.71 9.90
C SER A 27 -0.74 13.29 10.69
N LEU A 28 -0.17 12.12 10.38
CA LEU A 28 1.07 11.64 11.00
C LEU A 28 2.25 12.56 10.66
N LYS A 29 2.38 12.94 9.40
CA LYS A 29 3.40 13.87 8.94
C LYS A 29 3.31 15.24 9.63
N GLU A 30 2.11 15.82 9.74
CA GLU A 30 1.87 17.08 10.43
C GLU A 30 2.21 17.03 11.92
N GLN A 31 2.07 15.87 12.54
CA GLN A 31 2.49 15.64 13.94
C GLN A 31 4.00 15.35 14.08
N GLY A 32 4.77 15.39 12.98
CA GLY A 32 6.20 15.12 13.00
C GLY A 32 6.55 13.65 13.24
N ILE A 33 5.61 12.73 13.01
CA ILE A 33 5.84 11.30 13.15
C ILE A 33 6.46 10.77 11.85
N PRO A 34 7.67 10.19 11.88
CA PRO A 34 8.25 9.56 10.72
C PRO A 34 7.34 8.43 10.23
N VAL A 35 6.93 8.49 8.96
CA VAL A 35 5.98 7.54 8.38
C VAL A 35 6.40 7.12 6.99
N VAL A 36 6.14 5.87 6.68
CA VAL A 36 6.25 5.31 5.33
C VAL A 36 4.97 4.58 5.00
N SER A 37 4.64 4.57 3.74
CA SER A 37 3.45 3.91 3.22
C SER A 37 3.82 2.68 2.41
N TYR A 38 2.96 1.67 2.49
CA TYR A 38 2.99 0.53 1.59
C TYR A 38 1.62 0.31 0.98
N LYS A 39 1.60 0.02 -0.31
CA LYS A 39 0.38 -0.44 -0.99
C LYS A 39 0.40 -1.94 -1.15
N CYS A 40 -0.66 -2.63 -0.73
CA CYS A 40 -0.86 -4.04 -1.01
C CYS A 40 -1.17 -4.23 -2.49
N GLY A 41 -0.49 -5.19 -3.13
CA GLY A 41 -0.69 -5.52 -4.53
C GLY A 41 -0.01 -4.59 -5.53
N PRO A 42 -0.16 -4.85 -6.84
CA PRO A 42 0.56 -4.19 -7.92
C PRO A 42 -0.11 -2.88 -8.36
N ASP A 43 -0.39 -1.99 -7.44
CA ASP A 43 -0.97 -0.68 -7.69
C ASP A 43 0.13 0.39 -7.77
N TYR A 44 0.29 1.04 -8.91
CA TYR A 44 1.28 2.09 -9.10
C TYR A 44 0.77 3.47 -8.70
N ILE A 45 -0.55 3.70 -8.75
CA ILE A 45 -1.16 5.02 -8.61
C ILE A 45 -1.08 5.50 -7.18
N ASP A 46 -1.50 4.67 -6.22
CA ASP A 46 -1.54 5.07 -4.81
C ASP A 46 -0.12 5.33 -4.25
N PRO A 47 0.91 4.49 -4.49
CA PRO A 47 2.28 4.78 -4.07
C PRO A 47 2.86 6.06 -4.66
N MET A 48 2.65 6.31 -5.95
CA MET A 48 3.07 7.56 -6.59
C MET A 48 2.40 8.76 -5.94
N PHE A 49 1.10 8.67 -5.69
CA PHE A 49 0.34 9.73 -5.05
C PHE A 49 0.85 10.02 -3.63
N HIS A 50 1.11 8.99 -2.82
CA HIS A 50 1.68 9.16 -1.49
C HIS A 50 3.06 9.84 -1.55
N LYS A 51 3.90 9.48 -2.52
CA LYS A 51 5.24 10.04 -2.70
C LYS A 51 5.19 11.48 -3.23
N GLU A 52 4.52 11.71 -4.35
CA GLU A 52 4.56 12.98 -5.08
C GLU A 52 3.66 14.06 -4.44
N VAL A 53 2.48 13.68 -3.96
CA VAL A 53 1.51 14.65 -3.42
C VAL A 53 1.66 14.83 -1.91
N LEU A 54 1.82 13.73 -1.16
CA LEU A 54 1.95 13.82 0.29
C LEU A 54 3.42 13.95 0.75
N GLY A 55 4.39 13.65 -0.12
CA GLY A 55 5.80 13.59 0.25
C GLY A 55 6.08 12.54 1.32
N VAL A 56 5.38 11.41 1.26
CA VAL A 56 5.56 10.24 2.13
C VAL A 56 6.19 9.13 1.30
N PRO A 57 7.36 8.59 1.69
CA PRO A 57 7.96 7.45 1.00
C PRO A 57 6.94 6.32 0.89
N SER A 58 6.79 5.75 -0.30
CA SER A 58 5.79 4.73 -0.56
C SER A 58 6.32 3.66 -1.51
N LYS A 59 5.98 2.40 -1.21
CA LYS A 59 6.37 1.21 -1.95
C LYS A 59 5.19 0.24 -2.07
N ASN A 60 5.36 -0.80 -2.88
CA ASN A 60 4.41 -1.91 -2.93
C ASN A 60 4.89 -3.09 -2.08
N LEU A 61 3.94 -3.83 -1.52
CA LEU A 61 4.16 -5.16 -0.96
C LEU A 61 3.14 -6.12 -1.59
N ASP A 62 3.63 -7.16 -2.24
CA ASP A 62 2.79 -8.09 -2.96
C ASP A 62 3.25 -9.54 -2.76
N THR A 63 2.55 -10.26 -1.90
CA THR A 63 2.86 -11.65 -1.58
C THR A 63 2.66 -12.61 -2.76
N PHE A 64 1.96 -12.19 -3.81
CA PHE A 64 1.80 -12.99 -5.01
C PHE A 64 3.03 -12.90 -5.93
N PHE A 65 3.54 -11.69 -6.17
CA PHE A 65 4.70 -11.49 -7.05
C PHE A 65 6.02 -11.78 -6.34
N THR A 66 6.20 -11.28 -5.13
CA THR A 66 7.48 -11.42 -4.41
C THR A 66 7.52 -12.64 -3.50
N GLY A 67 6.37 -13.20 -3.10
CA GLY A 67 6.34 -14.25 -2.10
C GLY A 67 6.28 -13.70 -0.66
N GLU A 68 6.22 -14.61 0.30
CA GLU A 68 6.04 -14.26 1.72
C GLU A 68 7.32 -13.73 2.35
N GLU A 69 8.45 -14.39 2.11
CA GLU A 69 9.73 -14.04 2.73
C GLU A 69 10.24 -12.71 2.20
N GLU A 70 10.25 -12.54 0.89
CA GLU A 70 10.66 -11.31 0.23
C GLU A 70 9.77 -10.13 0.64
N SER A 71 8.46 -10.35 0.83
CA SER A 71 7.57 -9.31 1.36
C SER A 71 7.98 -8.87 2.76
N ARG A 72 8.45 -9.79 3.62
CA ARG A 72 9.00 -9.45 4.95
C ARG A 72 10.31 -8.69 4.84
N VAL A 73 11.19 -9.11 3.91
CA VAL A 73 12.47 -8.44 3.63
C VAL A 73 12.24 -7.01 3.17
N LEU A 74 11.38 -6.81 2.15
CA LEU A 74 11.03 -5.49 1.62
C LEU A 74 10.38 -4.58 2.67
N LEU A 75 9.57 -5.14 3.56
CA LEU A 75 8.99 -4.38 4.66
C LEU A 75 10.04 -3.89 5.67
N LYS A 76 11.13 -4.64 5.86
CA LYS A 76 12.24 -4.26 6.76
C LYS A 76 13.26 -3.33 6.10
N ALA A 77 13.40 -3.42 4.77
CA ALA A 77 14.40 -2.66 4.04
C ALA A 77 14.22 -1.15 4.23
N ASP A 78 15.34 -0.44 4.34
CA ASP A 78 15.41 1.03 4.40
C ASP A 78 14.62 1.67 5.56
N ARG A 79 14.44 0.93 6.67
CA ARG A 79 13.69 1.39 7.82
C ARG A 79 14.54 2.18 8.79
N THR A 80 14.00 3.29 9.29
CA THR A 80 14.58 4.07 10.38
C THR A 80 13.90 3.73 11.70
N GLU A 81 14.66 3.83 12.79
CA GLU A 81 14.12 3.62 14.14
C GLU A 81 13.02 4.65 14.46
N GLY A 82 11.90 4.19 15.00
CA GLY A 82 10.75 5.02 15.33
C GLY A 82 9.84 5.38 14.16
N GLU A 83 10.10 4.85 12.96
CA GLU A 83 9.23 5.03 11.80
C GLU A 83 7.99 4.14 11.87
N LEU A 84 6.82 4.72 11.57
CA LEU A 84 5.54 4.02 11.51
C LEU A 84 5.25 3.57 10.07
N ALA A 85 5.02 2.28 9.86
CA ALA A 85 4.57 1.77 8.57
C ALA A 85 3.04 1.74 8.47
N VAL A 86 2.48 2.40 7.48
CA VAL A 86 1.06 2.34 7.14
C VAL A 86 0.89 1.54 5.85
N LEU A 87 0.24 0.38 5.96
CA LEU A 87 -0.07 -0.46 4.81
C LEU A 87 -1.49 -0.17 4.33
N GLU A 88 -1.65 0.14 3.05
CA GLU A 88 -2.98 0.31 2.45
C GLU A 88 -3.39 -0.98 1.75
N GLY A 89 -4.50 -1.57 2.20
CA GLY A 89 -5.08 -2.77 1.60
C GLY A 89 -5.70 -2.52 0.22
N VAL A 90 -5.82 -3.58 -0.54
CA VAL A 90 -6.47 -3.60 -1.86
C VAL A 90 -7.81 -4.31 -1.79
N MET A 91 -8.77 -3.94 -2.64
CA MET A 91 -10.11 -4.57 -2.74
C MET A 91 -10.81 -4.75 -1.39
N GLY A 92 -11.50 -5.86 -1.16
CA GLY A 92 -11.94 -6.30 0.16
C GLY A 92 -10.83 -7.05 0.89
N LEU A 93 -10.90 -7.07 2.22
CA LEU A 93 -9.84 -7.60 3.09
C LEU A 93 -9.42 -9.03 2.70
N TYR A 94 -10.38 -9.87 2.36
CA TYR A 94 -10.15 -11.29 2.01
C TYR A 94 -10.15 -11.57 0.51
N ASP A 95 -10.34 -10.53 -0.33
CA ASP A 95 -10.42 -10.68 -1.78
C ASP A 95 -9.00 -10.76 -2.37
N GLY A 96 -8.48 -11.97 -2.56
CA GLY A 96 -7.20 -12.25 -3.19
C GLY A 96 -7.36 -12.76 -4.62
N LEU A 97 -6.58 -13.77 -4.99
CA LEU A 97 -6.53 -14.27 -6.36
C LEU A 97 -7.90 -14.74 -6.86
N GLY A 98 -8.32 -14.19 -7.98
CA GLY A 98 -9.63 -14.46 -8.59
C GLY A 98 -10.82 -14.01 -7.75
N GLY A 99 -10.60 -13.25 -6.67
CA GLY A 99 -11.63 -12.79 -5.74
C GLY A 99 -12.20 -13.88 -4.81
N ILE A 100 -11.59 -15.07 -4.80
CA ILE A 100 -12.07 -16.26 -4.04
C ILE A 100 -11.00 -16.92 -3.19
N ARG A 101 -9.74 -16.62 -3.42
CA ARG A 101 -8.61 -17.13 -2.62
C ARG A 101 -8.11 -16.06 -1.65
N GLU A 102 -7.53 -16.48 -0.53
CA GLU A 102 -6.91 -15.57 0.42
C GLU A 102 -5.53 -15.07 -0.09
N GLU A 103 -4.82 -15.90 -0.87
CA GLU A 103 -3.50 -15.56 -1.40
C GLU A 103 -3.54 -14.28 -2.23
N GLY A 104 -2.58 -13.39 -1.98
CA GLY A 104 -2.50 -12.08 -2.60
C GLY A 104 -3.51 -11.06 -2.06
N SER A 105 -4.35 -11.43 -1.07
CA SER A 105 -5.26 -10.49 -0.40
C SER A 105 -4.54 -9.60 0.61
N SER A 106 -5.23 -8.53 1.01
CA SER A 106 -4.78 -7.69 2.13
C SER A 106 -4.63 -8.48 3.43
N TYR A 107 -5.53 -9.44 3.69
CA TYR A 107 -5.43 -10.32 4.86
C TYR A 107 -4.21 -11.22 4.82
N HIS A 108 -3.92 -11.80 3.66
CA HIS A 108 -2.72 -12.62 3.46
C HIS A 108 -1.44 -11.83 3.75
N LEU A 109 -1.31 -10.62 3.21
CA LEU A 109 -0.17 -9.76 3.50
C LEU A 109 -0.09 -9.40 5.00
N ALA A 110 -1.21 -9.06 5.63
CA ALA A 110 -1.27 -8.77 7.06
C ALA A 110 -0.81 -9.96 7.91
N LYS A 111 -1.24 -11.18 7.55
CA LYS A 111 -0.86 -12.44 8.19
C LYS A 111 0.63 -12.74 8.03
N VAL A 112 1.14 -12.66 6.81
CA VAL A 112 2.57 -12.88 6.48
C VAL A 112 3.48 -11.94 7.27
N THR A 113 3.05 -10.70 7.42
CA THR A 113 3.84 -9.66 8.08
C THR A 113 3.49 -9.48 9.56
N GLY A 114 2.49 -10.19 10.11
CA GLY A 114 2.02 -10.00 11.49
C GLY A 114 1.52 -8.58 11.75
N THR A 115 0.87 -7.96 10.77
CA THR A 115 0.44 -6.56 10.81
C THR A 115 -0.99 -6.45 11.34
N PRO A 116 -1.25 -5.71 12.42
CA PRO A 116 -2.61 -5.45 12.90
C PRO A 116 -3.40 -4.59 11.90
N ILE A 117 -4.71 -4.82 11.86
CA ILE A 117 -5.62 -4.23 10.88
C ILE A 117 -6.58 -3.27 11.58
N VAL A 118 -6.73 -2.07 11.00
CA VAL A 118 -7.86 -1.17 11.24
C VAL A 118 -8.83 -1.30 10.06
N LEU A 119 -10.03 -1.81 10.34
CA LEU A 119 -11.05 -2.07 9.35
C LEU A 119 -11.89 -0.80 9.09
N VAL A 120 -11.88 -0.28 7.88
CA VAL A 120 -12.71 0.85 7.44
C VAL A 120 -14.03 0.31 6.92
N VAL A 121 -15.09 0.50 7.69
CA VAL A 121 -16.44 0.04 7.36
C VAL A 121 -17.27 1.18 6.79
N ASP A 122 -17.75 1.03 5.56
CA ASP A 122 -18.75 1.92 5.00
C ASP A 122 -20.08 1.74 5.75
N ALA A 123 -20.39 2.68 6.63
CA ALA A 123 -21.55 2.64 7.50
C ALA A 123 -22.74 3.47 6.97
N LYS A 124 -22.68 3.95 5.72
CA LYS A 124 -23.75 4.75 5.12
C LYS A 124 -25.09 4.00 5.12
N GLY A 125 -26.09 4.59 5.77
CA GLY A 125 -27.43 4.00 5.87
C GLY A 125 -27.52 2.75 6.77
N MET A 126 -26.44 2.39 7.48
CA MET A 126 -26.46 1.25 8.40
C MET A 126 -26.85 1.67 9.81
N GLY A 127 -27.71 0.86 10.40
CA GLY A 127 -28.01 0.90 11.83
C GLY A 127 -27.23 -0.18 12.59
N LYS A 128 -27.91 -0.89 13.51
CA LYS A 128 -27.31 -2.01 14.27
C LYS A 128 -26.70 -3.10 13.37
N SER A 129 -27.11 -3.21 12.11
CA SER A 129 -26.53 -4.16 11.13
C SER A 129 -25.03 -3.98 10.91
N VAL A 130 -24.45 -2.81 11.25
CA VAL A 130 -22.99 -2.61 11.19
C VAL A 130 -22.27 -3.54 12.16
N LEU A 131 -22.88 -3.87 13.33
CA LEU A 131 -22.31 -4.83 14.28
C LEU A 131 -22.24 -6.24 13.67
N ALA A 132 -23.29 -6.65 12.96
CA ALA A 132 -23.30 -7.96 12.30
C ALA A 132 -22.24 -8.06 11.22
N LEU A 133 -22.02 -6.98 10.45
CA LEU A 133 -20.93 -6.91 9.47
C LEU A 133 -19.57 -7.04 10.13
N ILE A 134 -19.29 -6.25 11.16
CA ILE A 134 -18.02 -6.29 11.90
C ILE A 134 -17.82 -7.67 12.52
N ALA A 135 -18.86 -8.21 13.19
CA ALA A 135 -18.82 -9.53 13.81
C ALA A 135 -18.46 -10.64 12.82
N GLY A 136 -19.00 -10.58 11.60
CA GLY A 136 -18.65 -11.51 10.52
C GLY A 136 -17.16 -11.45 10.16
N PHE A 137 -16.59 -10.26 10.03
CA PHE A 137 -15.17 -10.09 9.77
C PHE A 137 -14.30 -10.58 10.93
N LEU A 138 -14.68 -10.29 12.18
CA LEU A 138 -13.97 -10.78 13.36
C LEU A 138 -14.06 -12.30 13.50
N GLN A 139 -15.17 -12.91 13.11
CA GLN A 139 -15.33 -14.37 13.13
C GLN A 139 -14.48 -15.06 12.06
N TYR A 140 -14.26 -14.39 10.92
CA TYR A 140 -13.45 -14.91 9.82
C TYR A 140 -11.95 -14.69 10.05
N ASP A 141 -11.58 -13.76 10.93
CA ASP A 141 -10.21 -13.42 11.32
C ASP A 141 -9.61 -14.45 12.28
N THR A 142 -9.07 -15.54 11.74
CA THR A 142 -8.49 -16.62 12.54
C THR A 142 -7.24 -16.22 13.31
N GLU A 143 -6.45 -15.30 12.77
CA GLU A 143 -5.20 -14.80 13.37
C GLU A 143 -5.43 -13.63 14.34
N LYS A 144 -6.67 -13.16 14.44
CA LYS A 144 -7.04 -12.02 15.29
C LYS A 144 -6.23 -10.75 14.99
N LEU A 145 -6.07 -10.47 13.71
CA LEU A 145 -5.33 -9.29 13.23
C LEU A 145 -6.18 -8.03 13.21
N ILE A 146 -7.52 -8.14 13.13
CA ILE A 146 -8.42 -6.99 13.13
C ILE A 146 -8.52 -6.46 14.56
N ARG A 147 -7.86 -5.31 14.81
CA ARG A 147 -7.73 -4.69 16.13
C ARG A 147 -8.58 -3.44 16.30
N GLY A 148 -8.92 -2.77 15.20
CA GLY A 148 -9.67 -1.53 15.25
C GLY A 148 -10.68 -1.39 14.13
N VAL A 149 -11.66 -0.52 14.32
CA VAL A 149 -12.66 -0.16 13.31
C VAL A 149 -12.83 1.34 13.21
N ILE A 150 -12.91 1.84 11.96
CA ILE A 150 -13.33 3.19 11.61
C ILE A 150 -14.67 3.10 10.88
N LEU A 151 -15.67 3.83 11.34
CA LEU A 151 -17.00 3.87 10.72
C LEU A 151 -17.04 5.03 9.71
N ASN A 152 -16.86 4.72 8.42
CA ASN A 152 -16.89 5.72 7.36
C ASN A 152 -18.32 6.08 6.95
N ARG A 153 -18.54 7.32 6.53
CA ARG A 153 -19.83 7.88 6.09
C ARG A 153 -20.93 7.79 7.16
N MET A 154 -20.55 8.00 8.43
CA MET A 154 -21.46 7.99 9.58
C MET A 154 -21.60 9.38 10.19
N SER A 155 -22.80 9.80 10.57
CA SER A 155 -22.99 11.06 11.30
C SER A 155 -22.49 10.97 12.74
N GLY A 156 -21.97 12.09 13.27
CA GLY A 156 -21.47 12.14 14.65
C GLY A 156 -22.53 11.82 15.69
N ALA A 157 -23.76 12.30 15.50
CA ALA A 157 -24.87 12.01 16.40
C ALA A 157 -25.18 10.50 16.49
N TYR A 158 -25.16 9.83 15.33
CA TYR A 158 -25.40 8.39 15.31
C TYR A 158 -24.19 7.57 15.83
N PHE A 159 -23.00 8.06 15.57
CA PHE A 159 -21.78 7.44 16.13
C PHE A 159 -21.81 7.36 17.66
N GLN A 160 -22.26 8.42 18.34
CA GLN A 160 -22.38 8.43 19.80
C GLN A 160 -23.34 7.35 20.32
N THR A 161 -24.33 6.97 19.50
CA THR A 161 -25.30 5.91 19.84
C THR A 161 -24.75 4.52 19.59
N ILE A 162 -24.05 4.31 18.44
CA ILE A 162 -23.64 2.98 18.01
C ILE A 162 -22.31 2.52 18.63
N ARG A 163 -21.40 3.46 18.91
CA ARG A 163 -20.08 3.16 19.50
C ARG A 163 -20.17 2.35 20.80
N PRO A 164 -20.98 2.72 21.81
CA PRO A 164 -21.09 1.93 23.04
C PRO A 164 -21.59 0.50 22.82
N LEU A 165 -22.42 0.30 21.78
CA LEU A 165 -22.92 -1.03 21.45
C LEU A 165 -21.79 -1.89 20.84
N ILE A 166 -21.00 -1.32 19.93
CA ILE A 166 -19.86 -2.02 19.34
C ILE A 166 -18.86 -2.40 20.45
N GLU A 167 -18.46 -1.44 21.29
CA GLU A 167 -17.50 -1.67 22.38
C GLU A 167 -18.00 -2.68 23.43
N LYS A 168 -19.33 -2.81 23.60
CA LYS A 168 -19.94 -3.77 24.52
C LYS A 168 -20.07 -5.18 23.93
N GLU A 169 -20.48 -5.26 22.65
CA GLU A 169 -20.87 -6.53 22.02
C GLU A 169 -19.72 -7.20 21.25
N LEU A 170 -18.68 -6.44 20.85
CA LEU A 170 -17.60 -6.93 20.01
C LEU A 170 -16.22 -6.67 20.63
N PRO A 171 -15.27 -7.61 20.51
CA PRO A 171 -13.91 -7.48 21.04
C PRO A 171 -13.03 -6.67 20.09
N ILE A 172 -13.40 -5.39 19.81
CA ILE A 172 -12.69 -4.53 18.87
C ILE A 172 -12.63 -3.09 19.38
N ALA A 173 -11.50 -2.41 19.15
CA ALA A 173 -11.38 -0.99 19.46
C ALA A 173 -12.12 -0.14 18.41
N VAL A 174 -13.01 0.74 18.87
CA VAL A 174 -13.60 1.75 17.99
C VAL A 174 -12.62 2.93 17.91
N VAL A 175 -11.96 3.08 16.78
CA VAL A 175 -10.93 4.10 16.53
C VAL A 175 -11.57 5.46 16.26
N GLY A 176 -12.73 5.46 15.58
CA GLY A 176 -13.46 6.69 15.32
C GLY A 176 -14.46 6.53 14.18
N TYR A 177 -14.88 7.66 13.65
CA TYR A 177 -15.78 7.73 12.50
C TYR A 177 -15.36 8.84 11.55
N VAL A 178 -15.81 8.75 10.30
CA VAL A 178 -15.64 9.79 9.28
C VAL A 178 -17.04 10.19 8.79
N PRO A 179 -17.40 11.48 8.82
CA PRO A 179 -18.67 11.95 8.28
C PRO A 179 -18.78 11.71 6.76
N ASP A 180 -20.00 11.70 6.22
CA ASP A 180 -20.22 11.63 4.77
C ASP A 180 -19.79 12.95 4.13
N GLN A 181 -18.60 12.97 3.60
CA GLN A 181 -17.96 14.16 3.00
C GLN A 181 -18.19 14.15 1.48
N LYS A 182 -19.34 14.67 1.04
CA LYS A 182 -19.72 14.72 -0.39
C LYS A 182 -18.73 15.49 -1.28
N HIS A 183 -17.81 16.24 -0.72
CA HIS A 183 -16.86 17.10 -1.44
C HIS A 183 -15.45 16.49 -1.58
N LEU A 184 -15.19 15.37 -0.93
CA LEU A 184 -13.87 14.73 -0.86
C LEU A 184 -13.85 13.34 -1.52
N GLU A 185 -14.61 13.15 -2.57
CA GLU A 185 -14.37 12.02 -3.46
C GLU A 185 -13.07 12.30 -4.23
N LEU A 186 -11.92 11.93 -3.64
CA LEU A 186 -10.70 11.79 -4.41
C LEU A 186 -11.02 10.82 -5.55
N LYS A 187 -11.11 11.34 -6.77
CA LYS A 187 -11.32 10.51 -7.95
C LYS A 187 -10.06 9.66 -8.14
N SER A 188 -9.98 8.55 -7.43
CA SER A 188 -8.81 7.67 -7.32
C SER A 188 -8.20 7.27 -8.67
N ARG A 189 -8.99 7.26 -9.73
CA ARG A 189 -8.55 6.90 -11.08
C ARG A 189 -7.73 7.97 -11.82
N HIS A 190 -7.58 9.17 -11.25
CA HIS A 190 -6.84 10.27 -11.89
C HIS A 190 -5.63 10.72 -11.06
N LEU A 191 -5.36 10.09 -9.91
CA LEU A 191 -4.30 10.53 -8.99
C LEU A 191 -2.89 10.41 -9.57
N GLY A 192 -2.65 9.47 -10.49
CA GLY A 192 -1.36 9.28 -11.15
C GLY A 192 -1.10 10.18 -12.37
N LEU A 193 -2.11 10.94 -12.83
CA LEU A 193 -2.04 11.79 -14.02
C LEU A 193 -2.44 13.25 -13.73
N VAL A 194 -2.25 13.69 -12.50
CA VAL A 194 -2.67 15.04 -12.06
C VAL A 194 -1.61 16.05 -12.47
N LEU A 195 -2.02 17.07 -13.20
CA LEU A 195 -1.14 18.19 -13.57
C LEU A 195 -0.59 18.89 -12.32
N PRO A 196 0.61 19.50 -12.35
CA PRO A 196 1.23 20.13 -11.17
C PRO A 196 0.31 21.11 -10.41
N LYS A 197 -0.51 21.87 -11.12
CA LYS A 197 -1.49 22.78 -10.50
C LYS A 197 -2.62 22.05 -9.78
N GLU A 198 -3.09 20.96 -10.34
CA GLU A 198 -4.12 20.10 -9.74
C GLU A 198 -3.56 19.34 -8.52
N GLN A 199 -2.27 19.00 -8.53
CA GLN A 199 -1.59 18.36 -7.39
C GLN A 199 -1.68 19.23 -6.12
N GLU A 200 -1.48 20.54 -6.25
CA GLU A 200 -1.56 21.45 -5.09
C GLU A 200 -2.99 21.57 -4.55
N GLU A 201 -3.98 21.63 -5.43
CA GLU A 201 -5.40 21.63 -5.04
C GLU A 201 -5.80 20.34 -4.31
N VAL A 202 -5.37 19.18 -4.83
CA VAL A 202 -5.61 17.87 -4.20
C VAL A 202 -4.85 17.76 -2.88
N ALA A 203 -3.60 18.19 -2.81
CA ALA A 203 -2.84 18.22 -1.57
C ALA A 203 -3.53 19.08 -0.50
N GLN A 204 -4.10 20.24 -0.89
CA GLN A 204 -4.85 21.08 0.03
C GLN A 204 -6.12 20.38 0.52
N GLN A 205 -6.87 19.73 -0.38
CA GLN A 205 -8.06 18.96 0.01
C GLN A 205 -7.73 17.84 1.02
N ILE A 206 -6.57 17.19 0.86
CA ILE A 206 -6.14 16.16 1.80
C ILE A 206 -5.75 16.76 3.14
N ARG A 207 -5.05 17.92 3.18
CA ARG A 207 -4.77 18.63 4.42
C ARG A 207 -6.04 19.01 5.18
N ASP A 208 -7.03 19.55 4.46
CA ASP A 208 -8.32 19.91 5.04
C ASP A 208 -9.03 18.67 5.60
N PHE A 209 -8.98 17.56 4.86
CA PHE A 209 -9.56 16.31 5.32
C PHE A 209 -8.80 15.70 6.50
N ALA A 210 -7.48 15.79 6.52
CA ALA A 210 -6.67 15.34 7.65
C ALA A 210 -7.02 16.11 8.93
N ALA A 211 -7.22 17.42 8.82
CA ALA A 211 -7.68 18.25 9.94
C ALA A 211 -9.07 17.86 10.46
N GLU A 212 -9.99 17.46 9.57
CA GLU A 212 -11.30 16.94 9.97
C GLU A 212 -11.21 15.52 10.53
N LEU A 213 -10.37 14.65 9.93
CA LEU A 213 -10.14 13.29 10.42
C LEU A 213 -9.65 13.29 11.88
N GLN A 214 -8.70 14.15 12.21
CA GLN A 214 -8.13 14.27 13.56
C GLN A 214 -9.16 14.66 14.62
N LYS A 215 -10.29 15.26 14.26
CA LYS A 215 -11.39 15.58 15.18
C LYS A 215 -12.25 14.38 15.53
N THR A 216 -12.27 13.35 14.68
CA THR A 216 -13.24 12.25 14.76
C THR A 216 -12.61 10.86 14.81
N VAL A 217 -11.33 10.76 14.46
CA VAL A 217 -10.53 9.52 14.49
C VAL A 217 -9.34 9.71 15.41
N SER A 218 -9.14 8.80 16.32
CA SER A 218 -8.02 8.83 17.28
C SER A 218 -6.74 8.30 16.64
N ILE A 219 -5.84 9.21 16.25
CA ILE A 219 -4.50 8.85 15.74
C ILE A 219 -3.72 8.07 16.81
N GLU A 220 -3.87 8.42 18.09
CA GLU A 220 -3.21 7.72 19.20
C GLU A 220 -3.61 6.24 19.25
N LYS A 221 -4.92 5.92 19.17
CA LYS A 221 -5.38 4.53 19.11
C LYS A 221 -4.81 3.77 17.90
N ILE A 222 -4.66 4.44 16.73
CA ILE A 222 -4.03 3.82 15.56
C ILE A 222 -2.58 3.47 15.87
N ARG A 223 -1.85 4.36 16.54
CA ARG A 223 -0.46 4.13 16.96
C ARG A 223 -0.35 3.03 18.01
N GLU A 224 -1.25 2.99 18.97
CA GLU A 224 -1.34 1.90 19.96
C GLU A 224 -1.53 0.55 19.25
N ILE A 225 -2.46 0.48 18.29
CA ILE A 225 -2.69 -0.72 17.47
C ILE A 225 -1.43 -1.06 16.66
N ALA A 226 -0.78 -0.08 16.05
CA ALA A 226 0.44 -0.31 15.28
C ALA A 226 1.58 -0.88 16.13
N ALA A 227 1.67 -0.47 17.39
CA ALA A 227 2.65 -0.98 18.33
C ALA A 227 2.39 -2.45 18.79
N GLU A 228 1.20 -3.00 18.52
CA GLU A 228 0.88 -4.42 18.74
C GLU A 228 1.43 -5.34 17.64
N ALA A 229 2.00 -4.78 16.57
CA ALA A 229 2.54 -5.57 15.46
C ALA A 229 3.58 -6.60 15.95
N ALA A 230 3.48 -7.81 15.44
CA ALA A 230 4.39 -8.91 15.81
C ALA A 230 5.84 -8.58 15.43
N GLU A 231 6.81 -9.11 16.16
CA GLU A 231 8.19 -9.02 15.72
C GLU A 231 8.39 -9.76 14.39
N LEU A 232 9.05 -9.10 13.47
CA LEU A 232 9.45 -9.76 12.22
C LEU A 232 10.67 -10.66 12.52
N PRO A 233 10.72 -11.89 11.99
CA PRO A 233 11.85 -12.81 12.17
C PRO A 233 13.17 -12.10 11.86
N GLU A 234 14.25 -12.44 12.58
CA GLU A 234 15.58 -11.98 12.19
C GLU A 234 15.94 -12.57 10.83
N MET A 235 16.48 -11.74 9.96
CA MET A 235 17.01 -12.20 8.68
C MET A 235 18.29 -13.01 8.96
N SER A 236 18.41 -14.18 8.37
CA SER A 236 19.69 -14.91 8.37
C SER A 236 20.73 -14.10 7.59
N LYS A 237 22.01 -14.24 7.93
CA LYS A 237 23.10 -13.52 7.23
C LYS A 237 23.22 -13.84 5.72
N GLY A 238 22.47 -14.84 5.23
CA GLY A 238 22.33 -15.17 3.81
C GLY A 238 21.21 -14.41 3.10
N ASP A 239 20.24 -13.85 3.85
CA ASP A 239 19.07 -13.17 3.28
C ASP A 239 19.35 -11.69 2.97
N SER A 240 20.51 -11.14 3.39
CA SER A 240 20.95 -9.79 3.01
C SER A 240 21.45 -9.73 1.55
N ASP A 241 21.87 -10.84 0.99
CA ASP A 241 21.97 -10.99 -0.46
C ASP A 241 20.53 -11.20 -0.98
N LEU A 242 19.91 -10.17 -1.48
CA LEU A 242 18.68 -10.22 -2.29
C LEU A 242 18.96 -11.01 -3.59
N ARG A 243 19.41 -12.25 -3.45
CA ARG A 243 19.40 -13.23 -4.53
C ARG A 243 17.94 -13.63 -4.65
N TYR A 244 17.24 -12.97 -5.56
CA TYR A 244 16.00 -13.52 -6.09
C TYR A 244 16.32 -14.92 -6.55
N HIS A 245 15.99 -15.91 -5.74
CA HIS A 245 15.91 -17.27 -6.22
C HIS A 245 14.78 -17.31 -7.22
N LEU A 246 15.09 -17.19 -8.51
CA LEU A 246 14.19 -17.47 -9.62
C LEU A 246 13.56 -18.87 -9.52
N GLU A 247 14.04 -19.70 -8.62
CA GLU A 247 13.53 -21.03 -8.31
C GLU A 247 12.10 -21.06 -7.72
N GLY A 248 11.58 -19.91 -7.26
CA GLY A 248 10.21 -19.79 -6.74
C GLY A 248 9.14 -19.46 -7.78
N PHE A 249 9.51 -19.25 -9.04
CA PHE A 249 8.53 -19.07 -10.11
C PHE A 249 7.94 -20.43 -10.50
N THR A 250 6.73 -20.71 -10.00
CA THR A 250 5.96 -21.86 -10.48
C THR A 250 5.63 -21.68 -11.97
N GLU A 251 5.45 -22.79 -12.70
CA GLU A 251 5.07 -22.75 -14.13
C GLU A 251 3.85 -21.84 -14.40
N GLU A 252 2.90 -21.77 -13.47
CA GLU A 252 1.72 -20.89 -13.58
C GLU A 252 2.09 -19.38 -13.58
N LYS A 253 3.03 -18.96 -12.73
CA LYS A 253 3.54 -17.56 -12.71
C LYS A 253 4.31 -17.25 -14.01
N HIS A 254 5.06 -18.22 -14.52
CA HIS A 254 5.81 -18.07 -15.77
C HIS A 254 4.90 -17.87 -16.98
N VAL A 255 3.80 -18.63 -17.06
CA VAL A 255 2.79 -18.53 -18.13
C VAL A 255 2.10 -17.16 -18.08
N TYR A 256 1.75 -16.66 -16.88
CA TYR A 256 1.13 -15.35 -16.72
C TYR A 256 2.07 -14.21 -17.13
N MET A 257 3.31 -14.22 -16.66
CA MET A 257 4.31 -13.20 -17.03
C MET A 257 4.60 -13.24 -18.54
N LYS A 258 4.71 -14.41 -19.14
CA LYS A 258 4.91 -14.57 -20.58
C LYS A 258 3.73 -14.01 -21.38
N SER A 259 2.49 -14.25 -20.95
CA SER A 259 1.30 -13.71 -21.64
C SER A 259 1.22 -12.19 -21.57
N VAL A 260 1.66 -11.58 -20.45
CA VAL A 260 1.73 -10.13 -20.29
C VAL A 260 2.84 -9.54 -21.19
N THR A 261 4.00 -10.18 -21.23
CA THR A 261 5.13 -9.74 -22.09
C THR A 261 4.79 -9.88 -23.56
N ASP A 262 4.20 -10.99 -23.98
CA ASP A 262 3.79 -11.23 -25.37
C ASP A 262 2.71 -10.21 -25.80
N SER A 263 1.75 -9.87 -24.96
CA SER A 263 0.73 -8.84 -25.25
C SER A 263 1.31 -7.42 -25.34
N ILE A 264 2.37 -7.11 -24.60
CA ILE A 264 3.09 -5.83 -24.71
C ILE A 264 3.88 -5.75 -26.01
N ILE A 265 4.54 -6.84 -26.41
CA ILE A 265 5.33 -6.92 -27.65
C ILE A 265 4.42 -6.84 -28.87
N GLU A 266 3.27 -7.52 -28.90
CA GLU A 266 2.30 -7.46 -29.98
C GLU A 266 1.65 -6.07 -30.14
N SER A 267 1.53 -5.28 -29.05
CA SER A 267 1.01 -3.92 -29.12
C SER A 267 2.02 -2.87 -29.60
N SER A 268 3.31 -3.20 -29.66
CA SER A 268 4.38 -2.27 -30.03
C SER A 268 4.80 -2.29 -31.51
N ASP A 269 4.19 -3.15 -32.33
CA ASP A 269 4.57 -3.31 -33.76
C ASP A 269 4.03 -2.20 -34.70
N GLY A 270 3.66 -1.03 -34.18
CA GLY A 270 3.12 0.12 -34.91
C GLY A 270 4.01 1.37 -35.02
N GLY A 271 5.22 1.37 -34.48
CA GLY A 271 6.09 2.57 -34.53
C GLY A 271 7.56 2.24 -34.66
N ARG A 272 8.09 2.27 -35.88
CA ARG A 272 9.54 2.31 -36.13
C ARG A 272 10.09 3.62 -35.56
N THR A 273 10.72 3.57 -34.42
CA THR A 273 11.69 4.58 -33.96
C THR A 273 13.07 4.13 -34.45
N GLU A 274 13.66 4.89 -35.34
CA GLU A 274 15.04 4.67 -35.81
C GLU A 274 15.97 4.81 -34.59
N ALA A 275 16.60 3.70 -34.21
CA ALA A 275 17.72 3.72 -33.28
C ALA A 275 18.86 4.50 -33.97
N ARG A 276 19.25 5.64 -33.41
CA ARG A 276 20.47 6.33 -33.78
C ARG A 276 21.64 5.45 -33.33
N GLU A 277 22.38 4.92 -34.29
CA GLU A 277 23.72 4.37 -34.03
C GLU A 277 24.59 5.47 -33.41
N LEU A 278 24.97 5.29 -32.17
CA LEU A 278 26.07 6.02 -31.55
C LEU A 278 27.36 5.45 -32.15
N THR A 279 27.95 6.16 -33.07
CA THR A 279 29.28 5.82 -33.59
C THR A 279 30.33 6.06 -32.52
N ASP A 280 31.06 5.01 -32.19
CA ASP A 280 32.29 5.05 -31.41
C ASP A 280 33.27 6.06 -32.00
N ASN A 281 33.63 7.04 -31.24
CA ASN A 281 34.92 7.70 -31.26
C ASN A 281 35.10 8.36 -29.88
N ASP A 282 35.84 7.69 -29.02
CA ASP A 282 36.97 8.32 -28.35
C ASP A 282 37.70 7.27 -27.46
N ASN A 283 39.01 7.23 -27.71
CA ASN A 283 39.98 6.53 -26.86
C ASN A 283 39.93 7.09 -25.44
N ASP A 284 39.55 6.26 -24.47
CA ASP A 284 40.15 6.35 -23.15
C ASP A 284 40.20 4.96 -22.51
N ASN A 285 41.41 4.61 -22.09
CA ASN A 285 41.72 3.43 -21.26
C ASN A 285 40.96 3.57 -19.96
N ASP A 286 39.85 2.88 -19.80
CA ASP A 286 39.33 2.59 -18.48
C ASP A 286 38.74 1.18 -18.42
N THR A 287 39.05 0.53 -17.33
CA THR A 287 38.76 -0.82 -16.96
C THR A 287 37.39 -1.32 -17.35
N ASP A 288 37.43 -2.28 -18.27
CA ASP A 288 36.31 -3.08 -18.77
C ASP A 288 35.46 -3.64 -17.62
N THR A 289 34.38 -2.95 -17.27
CA THR A 289 33.29 -3.55 -16.52
C THR A 289 32.24 -3.92 -17.56
N ASP A 290 32.13 -5.21 -17.88
CA ASP A 290 31.06 -5.81 -18.70
C ASP A 290 29.66 -5.63 -18.07
N ALA A 291 29.41 -4.50 -17.43
CA ALA A 291 28.13 -4.20 -16.80
C ALA A 291 27.10 -3.85 -17.88
N PRO A 292 25.94 -4.48 -17.91
CA PRO A 292 24.89 -4.15 -18.87
C PRO A 292 24.34 -2.74 -18.60
N ILE A 293 24.26 -1.94 -19.66
CA ILE A 293 23.61 -0.62 -19.58
C ILE A 293 22.12 -0.80 -19.86
N ILE A 294 21.29 -0.47 -18.87
CA ILE A 294 19.84 -0.53 -18.94
C ILE A 294 19.29 0.90 -19.00
N ALA A 295 18.75 1.30 -20.15
CA ALA A 295 18.09 2.59 -20.29
C ALA A 295 16.67 2.54 -19.72
N VAL A 296 16.35 3.41 -18.77
CA VAL A 296 15.02 3.54 -18.18
C VAL A 296 14.37 4.83 -18.68
N ALA A 297 13.29 4.70 -19.46
CA ALA A 297 12.48 5.85 -19.86
C ALA A 297 11.70 6.36 -18.64
N ARG A 298 11.87 7.63 -18.28
CA ARG A 298 11.18 8.22 -17.11
C ARG A 298 10.65 9.59 -17.49
N ASP A 299 9.34 9.65 -17.73
CA ASP A 299 8.59 10.88 -17.98
C ASP A 299 7.14 10.73 -17.49
N GLU A 300 6.25 11.65 -17.87
CA GLU A 300 4.85 11.63 -17.45
C GLU A 300 4.07 10.39 -17.99
N ALA A 301 4.52 9.77 -19.07
CA ALA A 301 3.91 8.58 -19.65
C ALA A 301 4.59 7.28 -19.18
N PHE A 302 5.90 7.35 -18.88
CA PHE A 302 6.73 6.23 -18.45
C PHE A 302 7.18 6.43 -17.00
N CYS A 303 6.24 6.31 -16.05
CA CYS A 303 6.50 6.54 -14.63
C CYS A 303 6.12 5.34 -13.73
N PHE A 304 5.65 4.24 -14.31
CA PHE A 304 5.16 3.08 -13.57
C PHE A 304 6.27 2.05 -13.34
N TYR A 305 7.18 2.36 -12.41
CA TYR A 305 8.25 1.47 -12.01
C TYR A 305 8.15 1.14 -10.52
N TYR A 306 8.52 -0.08 -10.15
CA TYR A 306 8.84 -0.40 -8.77
C TYR A 306 10.26 0.07 -8.49
N GLU A 307 10.42 0.99 -7.55
CA GLU A 307 11.74 1.53 -7.15
C GLU A 307 12.70 0.42 -6.71
N ASP A 308 12.17 -0.63 -6.07
CA ASP A 308 12.98 -1.76 -5.65
C ASP A 308 13.57 -2.54 -6.84
N ASN A 309 12.88 -2.59 -7.99
CA ASN A 309 13.41 -3.20 -9.21
C ASN A 309 14.57 -2.40 -9.79
N LEU A 310 14.47 -1.07 -9.80
CA LEU A 310 15.56 -0.19 -10.27
C LEU A 310 16.78 -0.32 -9.35
N ARG A 311 16.57 -0.29 -8.04
CA ARG A 311 17.66 -0.49 -7.06
C ARG A 311 18.36 -1.84 -7.23
N LEU A 312 17.62 -2.92 -7.46
CA LEU A 312 18.21 -4.23 -7.70
C LEU A 312 19.08 -4.27 -8.96
N LEU A 313 18.66 -3.63 -10.03
CA LEU A 313 19.46 -3.52 -11.24
C LEU A 313 20.78 -2.78 -10.95
N GLU A 314 20.74 -1.66 -10.23
CA GLU A 314 21.93 -0.92 -9.80
C GLU A 314 22.84 -1.76 -8.89
N GLU A 315 22.29 -2.48 -7.88
CA GLU A 315 23.04 -3.35 -6.99
C GLU A 315 23.71 -4.53 -7.73
N HIS A 316 23.17 -4.94 -8.88
CA HIS A 316 23.73 -6.00 -9.73
C HIS A 316 24.63 -5.46 -10.85
N GLY A 317 24.94 -4.17 -10.81
CA GLY A 317 25.94 -3.54 -11.68
C GLY A 317 25.39 -3.09 -13.04
N ALA A 318 24.12 -2.74 -13.14
CA ALA A 318 23.53 -2.12 -14.32
C ALA A 318 23.55 -0.60 -14.25
#